data_3ffbc7d8f5947b9434684279ff073a28
#
_entry.id   3ffbc7d8f5947b9434684279ff073a28
#
_cell.length_a   1.000
_cell.length_b   1.000
_cell.length_c   1.000
_cell.angle_alpha   90.00
_cell.angle_beta   90.00
_cell.angle_gamma   90.00
#
_symmetry.space_group_name_H-M   'P 1'
#
loop_
_entity.id
_entity.type
_entity.pdbx_description
1 polymer ?
#
loop_
_entity_poly.entity_id
_entity_poly.type
_entity_poly.pdbx_seq_one_letter_code
_entity_poly.pdbx_strand_id
1 'polypeptide(L)'
;MFGDAEKGWQKYNVPKPGALLLAYPINNFWLAKPAYTALLDVDDWMQKHYYDYTLSKLIAPDYPPVFLWYGKGDRILKLFGFDQQGPALQSALEIDGVPHEEKVYEDAGHGIGIGLGTDAEGWLNAAVAFWKKVT
;
A
#
# COMPACT_ATOMS: atom_id res chain seq x y z
N MET A 1 3.48 -3.19 -11.40
CA MET A 1 3.16 -2.01 -12.24
C MET A 1 3.61 -0.71 -11.59
N PHE A 2 3.21 -0.42 -10.34
CA PHE A 2 3.58 0.82 -9.63
C PHE A 2 4.89 0.72 -8.86
N GLY A 3 5.50 -0.43 -8.82
CA GLY A 3 6.78 -0.67 -8.21
C GLY A 3 7.98 -0.61 -9.16
N ASP A 4 7.75 -0.33 -10.44
CA ASP A 4 8.84 -0.15 -11.39
C ASP A 4 9.44 1.25 -11.29
N ALA A 5 10.76 1.36 -11.26
CA ALA A 5 11.46 2.65 -11.28
C ALA A 5 11.08 3.54 -12.48
N GLU A 6 10.66 2.93 -13.57
CA GLU A 6 10.19 3.63 -14.78
C GLU A 6 8.68 3.95 -14.76
N LYS A 7 8.00 3.75 -13.63
CA LYS A 7 6.53 3.88 -13.51
C LYS A 7 5.78 3.14 -14.62
N GLY A 8 5.17 2.01 -14.28
CA GLY A 8 4.59 1.09 -15.26
C GLY A 8 3.65 1.71 -16.28
N TRP A 9 2.92 2.81 -15.95
CA TRP A 9 2.07 3.50 -16.93
C TRP A 9 2.88 4.18 -18.05
N GLN A 10 4.06 4.73 -17.77
CA GLN A 10 4.94 5.31 -18.78
C GLN A 10 5.56 4.21 -19.65
N LYS A 11 6.10 3.17 -19.03
CA LYS A 11 6.73 2.04 -19.72
C LYS A 11 5.79 1.34 -20.70
N TYR A 12 4.53 1.15 -20.30
CA TYR A 12 3.53 0.44 -21.11
C TYR A 12 2.60 1.37 -21.89
N ASN A 13 2.88 2.68 -21.89
CA ASN A 13 2.09 3.70 -22.58
C ASN A 13 0.58 3.59 -22.29
N VAL A 14 0.25 3.42 -21.00
CA VAL A 14 -1.14 3.43 -20.53
C VAL A 14 -1.40 4.69 -19.72
N PRO A 15 -2.66 5.16 -19.62
CA PRO A 15 -3.00 6.34 -18.83
C PRO A 15 -2.52 6.20 -17.38
N LYS A 16 -2.02 7.29 -16.80
CA LYS A 16 -1.73 7.37 -15.37
C LYS A 16 -3.03 7.14 -14.58
N PRO A 17 -3.03 6.30 -13.54
CA PRO A 17 -4.19 6.16 -12.66
C PRO A 17 -4.60 7.49 -12.03
N GLY A 18 -5.91 7.74 -11.94
CA GLY A 18 -6.45 8.92 -11.25
C GLY A 18 -6.18 8.88 -9.76
N ALA A 19 -6.25 7.72 -9.14
CA ALA A 19 -5.88 7.46 -7.74
C ALA A 19 -5.59 5.97 -7.51
N LEU A 20 -4.90 5.66 -6.39
CA LEU A 20 -4.72 4.30 -5.87
C LEU A 20 -5.56 4.15 -4.59
N LEU A 21 -6.38 3.09 -4.53
CA LEU A 21 -7.19 2.76 -3.36
C LEU A 21 -6.65 1.47 -2.76
N LEU A 22 -5.92 1.58 -1.65
CA LEU A 22 -5.15 0.50 -1.05
C LEU A 22 -5.79 0.04 0.27
N ALA A 23 -6.14 -1.24 0.35
CA ALA A 23 -6.66 -1.87 1.55
C ALA A 23 -5.56 -2.76 2.17
N TYR A 24 -5.22 -2.51 3.43
CA TYR A 24 -4.18 -3.25 4.17
C TYR A 24 -2.96 -3.63 3.30
N PRO A 25 -2.32 -2.63 2.61
CA PRO A 25 -1.31 -2.93 1.62
C PRO A 25 -0.02 -3.47 2.23
N ILE A 26 0.56 -4.48 1.60
CA ILE A 26 1.96 -4.84 1.78
C ILE A 26 2.72 -4.12 0.67
N ASN A 27 3.37 -3.03 1.03
CA ASN A 27 3.96 -2.08 0.08
C ASN A 27 5.48 -1.89 0.28
N ASN A 28 6.01 -2.38 1.39
CA ASN A 28 7.43 -2.32 1.71
C ASN A 28 8.00 -3.73 1.85
N PHE A 29 8.50 -4.25 0.76
CA PHE A 29 9.05 -5.60 0.70
C PHE A 29 10.33 -5.78 1.53
N TRP A 30 11.06 -4.71 1.77
CA TRP A 30 12.23 -4.75 2.65
C TRP A 30 11.84 -5.08 4.10
N LEU A 31 10.81 -4.44 4.63
CA LEU A 31 10.28 -4.74 5.98
C LEU A 31 9.69 -6.15 6.03
N ALA A 32 9.14 -6.63 4.92
CA ALA A 32 8.51 -7.93 4.80
C ALA A 32 9.50 -9.09 4.51
N LYS A 33 10.77 -8.79 4.23
CA LYS A 33 11.77 -9.77 3.79
C LYS A 33 11.81 -11.05 4.62
N PRO A 34 11.86 -11.01 5.98
CA PRO A 34 11.92 -12.23 6.78
C PRO A 34 10.72 -13.15 6.56
N ALA A 35 9.53 -12.58 6.43
CA ALA A 35 8.30 -13.33 6.24
C ALA A 35 8.22 -13.94 4.85
N TYR A 36 8.57 -13.20 3.81
CA TYR A 36 8.57 -13.71 2.44
C TYR A 36 9.60 -14.83 2.26
N THR A 37 10.79 -14.67 2.82
CA THR A 37 11.83 -15.71 2.76
C THR A 37 11.38 -16.99 3.47
N ALA A 38 10.68 -16.87 4.61
CA ALA A 38 10.25 -18.03 5.39
C ALA A 38 9.00 -18.73 4.84
N LEU A 39 8.07 -17.96 4.22
CA LEU A 39 6.75 -18.48 3.86
C LEU A 39 6.60 -18.82 2.37
N LEU A 40 7.30 -18.14 1.49
CA LEU A 40 7.04 -18.20 0.06
C LEU A 40 8.19 -18.83 -0.73
N ASP A 41 9.23 -19.32 -0.06
CA ASP A 41 10.41 -19.91 -0.72
C ASP A 41 10.85 -19.04 -1.93
N VAL A 42 10.96 -17.74 -1.68
CA VAL A 42 11.17 -16.74 -2.73
C VAL A 42 12.54 -16.97 -3.32
N ASP A 43 12.58 -17.10 -4.62
CA ASP A 43 13.82 -17.35 -5.35
C ASP A 43 14.83 -16.18 -5.21
N ASP A 44 16.07 -16.45 -5.60
CA ASP A 44 17.16 -15.47 -5.57
C ASP A 44 16.84 -14.19 -6.35
N TRP A 45 15.99 -14.28 -7.37
CA TRP A 45 15.58 -13.12 -8.16
C TRP A 45 14.74 -12.14 -7.34
N MET A 46 13.69 -12.62 -6.65
CA MET A 46 12.89 -11.77 -5.77
C MET A 46 13.71 -11.19 -4.63
N GLN A 47 14.64 -11.96 -4.06
CA GLN A 47 15.52 -11.46 -3.01
C GLN A 47 16.40 -10.28 -3.47
N LYS A 48 16.88 -10.30 -4.70
CA LYS A 48 17.65 -9.20 -5.28
C LYS A 48 16.81 -7.94 -5.55
N HIS A 49 15.52 -8.12 -5.81
CA HIS A 49 14.62 -7.04 -6.26
C HIS A 49 13.65 -6.53 -5.18
N TYR A 50 13.75 -6.97 -3.92
CA TYR A 50 12.91 -6.44 -2.83
C TYR A 50 12.89 -4.92 -2.75
N TYR A 51 14.02 -4.31 -3.02
CA TYR A 51 14.17 -2.87 -2.97
C TYR A 51 13.39 -2.18 -4.10
N ASP A 52 13.42 -2.77 -5.27
CA ASP A 52 12.79 -2.23 -6.48
C ASP A 52 11.26 -2.26 -6.39
N TYR A 53 10.70 -3.16 -5.55
CA TYR A 53 9.26 -3.30 -5.34
C TYR A 53 8.75 -2.62 -4.06
N THR A 54 9.60 -1.86 -3.36
CA THR A 54 9.19 -1.12 -2.17
C THR A 54 8.57 0.21 -2.58
N LEU A 55 7.23 0.32 -2.50
CA LEU A 55 6.49 1.50 -2.99
C LEU A 55 6.96 2.81 -2.34
N SER A 56 7.26 2.81 -1.04
CA SER A 56 7.76 4.01 -0.35
C SER A 56 9.07 4.56 -0.91
N LYS A 57 9.81 3.78 -1.69
CA LYS A 57 11.03 4.19 -2.39
C LYS A 57 10.76 4.74 -3.78
N LEU A 58 9.58 4.50 -4.31
CA LEU A 58 9.17 4.83 -5.68
C LEU A 58 8.19 6.00 -5.72
N ILE A 59 7.83 6.52 -4.55
CA ILE A 59 7.04 7.75 -4.45
C ILE A 59 7.84 8.92 -5.02
N ALA A 60 7.16 9.77 -5.75
CA ALA A 60 7.71 11.01 -6.32
C ALA A 60 6.55 12.01 -6.42
N PRO A 61 6.82 13.32 -6.58
CA PRO A 61 5.75 14.34 -6.60
C PRO A 61 4.65 14.13 -7.64
N ASP A 62 4.95 13.40 -8.71
CA ASP A 62 3.98 13.06 -9.76
C ASP A 62 3.31 11.70 -9.55
N TYR A 63 3.46 11.07 -8.35
CA TYR A 63 2.78 9.82 -8.03
C TYR A 63 1.25 10.02 -7.99
N PRO A 64 0.44 8.98 -8.35
CA PRO A 64 -1.01 9.09 -8.24
C PRO A 64 -1.45 9.38 -6.80
N PRO A 65 -2.51 10.16 -6.57
CA PRO A 65 -3.13 10.29 -5.26
C PRO A 65 -3.42 8.94 -4.63
N VAL A 66 -3.26 8.81 -3.30
CA VAL A 66 -3.38 7.54 -2.60
C VAL A 66 -4.40 7.62 -1.47
N PHE A 67 -5.39 6.75 -1.49
CA PHE A 67 -6.18 6.40 -0.31
C PHE A 67 -5.67 5.07 0.23
N LEU A 68 -5.33 5.02 1.50
CA LEU A 68 -4.91 3.78 2.14
C LEU A 68 -5.63 3.56 3.47
N TRP A 69 -5.84 2.31 3.82
CA TRP A 69 -6.29 1.95 5.14
C TRP A 69 -5.67 0.65 5.62
N TYR A 70 -5.55 0.51 6.94
CA TYR A 70 -5.15 -0.71 7.61
C TYR A 70 -5.76 -0.78 9.01
N GLY A 71 -5.73 -1.97 9.61
CA GLY A 71 -6.27 -2.19 10.94
C GLY A 71 -5.18 -2.49 11.96
N LYS A 72 -5.27 -1.89 13.15
CA LYS A 72 -4.42 -2.24 14.29
C LYS A 72 -4.69 -3.66 14.80
N GLY A 73 -5.90 -4.19 14.55
CA GLY A 73 -6.28 -5.58 14.82
C GLY A 73 -5.65 -6.63 13.91
N ASP A 74 -4.95 -6.20 12.85
CA ASP A 74 -4.36 -7.10 11.86
C ASP A 74 -3.21 -7.93 12.44
N ARG A 75 -3.54 -9.18 12.84
CA ARG A 75 -2.57 -10.10 13.43
C ARG A 75 -1.54 -10.59 12.44
N ILE A 76 -1.87 -10.63 11.15
CA ILE A 76 -0.93 -11.05 10.10
C ILE A 76 0.15 -9.98 9.95
N LEU A 77 -0.26 -8.71 9.87
CA LEU A 77 0.70 -7.60 9.81
C LEU A 77 1.62 -7.58 11.04
N LYS A 78 1.08 -7.77 12.24
CA LYS A 78 1.87 -7.79 13.49
C LYS A 78 2.84 -8.97 13.54
N LEU A 79 2.39 -10.17 13.17
CA LEU A 79 3.20 -11.39 13.25
C LEU A 79 4.46 -11.31 12.37
N PHE A 80 4.37 -10.64 11.25
CA PHE A 80 5.44 -10.54 10.26
C PHE A 80 6.15 -9.17 10.24
N GLY A 81 5.87 -8.31 11.20
CA GLY A 81 6.45 -6.95 11.23
C GLY A 81 5.90 -6.03 10.14
N PHE A 82 4.71 -6.33 9.63
CA PHE A 82 4.06 -5.52 8.59
C PHE A 82 3.27 -4.34 9.13
N ASP A 83 3.17 -4.20 10.44
CA ASP A 83 2.49 -3.10 11.13
C ASP A 83 3.08 -1.72 10.79
N GLN A 84 4.29 -1.67 10.26
CA GLN A 84 4.93 -0.44 9.78
C GLN A 84 4.66 -0.13 8.30
N GLN A 85 3.93 -0.99 7.60
CA GLN A 85 3.70 -0.83 6.14
C GLN A 85 2.90 0.44 5.82
N GLY A 86 1.80 0.68 6.53
CA GLY A 86 0.99 1.88 6.38
C GLY A 86 1.78 3.15 6.70
N PRO A 87 2.34 3.28 7.92
CA PRO A 87 3.13 4.46 8.31
C PRO A 87 4.31 4.76 7.38
N ALA A 88 5.01 3.74 6.88
CA ALA A 88 6.12 3.94 5.94
C ALA A 88 5.65 4.52 4.60
N LEU A 89 4.50 4.07 4.10
CA LEU A 89 3.93 4.61 2.87
C LEU A 89 3.42 6.04 3.08
N GLN A 90 2.70 6.29 4.18
CA GLN A 90 2.22 7.62 4.53
C GLN A 90 3.37 8.63 4.60
N SER A 91 4.43 8.33 5.34
CA SER A 91 5.61 9.21 5.42
C SER A 91 6.20 9.54 4.06
N ALA A 92 6.29 8.57 3.17
CA ALA A 92 6.82 8.83 1.83
C ALA A 92 5.90 9.74 1.02
N LEU A 93 4.58 9.55 1.09
CA LEU A 93 3.59 10.40 0.43
C LEU A 93 3.62 11.84 0.96
N GLU A 94 3.80 12.02 2.27
CA GLU A 94 3.93 13.34 2.91
C GLU A 94 5.19 14.07 2.45
N ILE A 95 6.35 13.39 2.43
CA ILE A 95 7.63 13.98 2.02
C ILE A 95 7.57 14.50 0.59
N ASP A 96 6.96 13.75 -0.32
CA ASP A 96 6.87 14.10 -1.74
C ASP A 96 5.62 14.94 -2.09
N GLY A 97 4.81 15.31 -1.10
CA GLY A 97 3.63 16.15 -1.28
C GLY A 97 2.52 15.50 -2.12
N VAL A 98 2.48 14.17 -2.17
CA VAL A 98 1.45 13.43 -2.92
C VAL A 98 0.12 13.52 -2.17
N PRO A 99 -0.99 13.92 -2.82
CA PRO A 99 -2.31 13.93 -2.18
C PRO A 99 -2.68 12.54 -1.67
N HIS A 100 -2.99 12.44 -0.39
CA HIS A 100 -3.35 11.15 0.20
C HIS A 100 -4.36 11.30 1.34
N GLU A 101 -5.03 10.20 1.67
CA GLU A 101 -5.87 10.04 2.86
C GLU A 101 -5.59 8.67 3.47
N GLU A 102 -5.33 8.66 4.78
CA GLU A 102 -5.13 7.45 5.55
C GLU A 102 -6.32 7.20 6.50
N LYS A 103 -6.73 5.95 6.62
CA LYS A 103 -7.68 5.49 7.63
C LYS A 103 -7.06 4.36 8.43
N VAL A 104 -7.06 4.50 9.75
CA VAL A 104 -6.59 3.47 10.67
C VAL A 104 -7.78 2.98 11.49
N TYR A 105 -8.07 1.69 11.42
CA TYR A 105 -9.14 1.04 12.16
C TYR A 105 -8.57 0.30 13.37
N GLU A 106 -9.30 0.24 14.47
CA GLU A 106 -8.80 -0.38 15.71
C GLU A 106 -8.86 -1.91 15.65
N ASP A 107 -9.98 -2.45 15.16
CA ASP A 107 -10.27 -3.90 15.22
C ASP A 107 -10.16 -4.61 13.87
N ALA A 108 -10.11 -3.86 12.78
CA ALA A 108 -10.06 -4.44 11.44
C ALA A 108 -8.86 -5.36 11.26
N GLY A 109 -9.11 -6.56 10.72
CA GLY A 109 -8.08 -7.56 10.41
C GLY A 109 -7.63 -7.52 8.96
N HIS A 110 -6.77 -8.49 8.61
CA HIS A 110 -6.32 -8.69 7.23
C HIS A 110 -7.36 -9.46 6.41
N GLY A 111 -7.48 -9.13 5.14
CA GLY A 111 -8.30 -9.91 4.20
C GLY A 111 -9.82 -9.76 4.37
N ILE A 112 -10.29 -8.74 5.09
CA ILE A 112 -11.72 -8.55 5.39
C ILE A 112 -12.55 -7.96 4.22
N GLY A 113 -11.94 -7.74 3.06
CA GLY A 113 -12.63 -7.24 1.86
C GLY A 113 -13.29 -5.88 2.08
N ILE A 114 -14.62 -5.81 1.97
CA ILE A 114 -15.39 -4.57 2.17
C ILE A 114 -15.65 -4.23 3.64
N GLY A 115 -15.15 -5.04 4.58
CA GLY A 115 -15.17 -4.76 6.01
C GLY A 115 -16.53 -4.95 6.70
N LEU A 116 -17.47 -5.69 6.10
CA LEU A 116 -18.82 -5.89 6.69
C LEU A 116 -18.75 -6.43 8.12
N GLY A 117 -19.48 -5.79 9.03
CA GLY A 117 -19.53 -6.16 10.43
C GLY A 117 -18.26 -5.83 11.22
N THR A 118 -17.36 -5.03 10.68
CA THR A 118 -16.17 -4.54 11.36
C THR A 118 -16.17 -3.01 11.45
N ASP A 119 -15.25 -2.43 12.21
CA ASP A 119 -15.07 -0.98 12.28
C ASP A 119 -14.60 -0.34 10.96
N ALA A 120 -14.12 -1.16 10.00
CA ALA A 120 -13.78 -0.73 8.66
C ALA A 120 -14.97 -0.75 7.67
N GLU A 121 -16.18 -1.07 8.13
CA GLU A 121 -17.35 -1.03 7.26
C GLU A 121 -17.55 0.39 6.68
N GLY A 122 -17.76 0.46 5.37
CA GLY A 122 -17.89 1.74 4.67
C GLY A 122 -16.58 2.36 4.17
N TRP A 123 -15.43 1.74 4.39
CA TRP A 123 -14.15 2.24 3.88
C TRP A 123 -14.16 2.48 2.37
N LEU A 124 -14.87 1.64 1.62
CA LEU A 124 -14.96 1.79 0.16
C LEU A 124 -15.68 3.09 -0.23
N ASN A 125 -16.70 3.50 0.50
CA ASN A 125 -17.39 4.78 0.27
C ASN A 125 -16.45 5.97 0.54
N ALA A 126 -15.63 5.89 1.58
CA ALA A 126 -14.62 6.90 1.89
C ALA A 126 -13.55 6.96 0.77
N ALA A 127 -13.08 5.81 0.30
CA ALA A 127 -12.13 5.73 -0.80
C ALA A 127 -12.69 6.32 -2.11
N VAL A 128 -13.96 6.05 -2.43
CA VAL A 128 -14.64 6.65 -3.61
C VAL A 128 -14.82 8.15 -3.43
N ALA A 129 -15.13 8.63 -2.24
CA ALA A 129 -15.23 10.06 -1.96
C ALA A 129 -13.86 10.76 -2.14
N PHE A 130 -12.79 10.16 -1.63
CA PHE A 130 -11.43 10.63 -1.86
C PHE A 130 -11.10 10.68 -3.37
N TRP A 131 -11.33 9.60 -4.08
CA TRP A 131 -11.09 9.55 -5.53
C TRP A 131 -11.79 10.71 -6.27
N LYS A 132 -13.08 10.92 -6.01
CA LYS A 132 -13.85 12.03 -6.61
C LYS A 132 -13.33 13.42 -6.26
N LYS A 133 -12.66 13.56 -5.12
CA LYS A 133 -12.07 14.83 -4.67
C LYS A 133 -10.76 15.15 -5.41
N VAL A 134 -10.01 14.12 -5.82
CA VAL A 134 -8.66 14.28 -6.40
C VAL A 134 -8.62 14.11 -7.92
N THR A 135 -9.72 13.71 -8.53
CA THR A 135 -9.88 13.58 -10.00
C THR A 135 -10.90 14.56 -10.54
#